data_48af2b4f8feee10e321136f92804818c
#
_entry.id   48af2b4f8feee10e321136f92804818c
#
_cell.length_a   1.000
_cell.length_b   1.000
_cell.length_c   1.000
_cell.angle_alpha   90.00
_cell.angle_beta   90.00
_cell.angle_gamma   90.00
#
_symmetry.space_group_name_H-M   'P 1'
#
loop_
_entity.id
_entity.type
_entity.pdbx_description
1 polymer ?
#
loop_
_entity_poly.entity_id
_entity_poly.type
_entity_poly.pdbx_seq_one_letter_code
_entity_poly.pdbx_strand_id
1 'polypeptide(L)'
;MQYPDIREYITFLFSMLDAFSMLKENVSKTGRPKTYPDASLIVFYAVMMLKGITALRAQHDYLFHHPLWLQRCQLPACPSHVTLGRRYKALTPKLQAFTQYIAASQVAREAGFLQEVVYEDKSLFKAAGPVWHQKDRLKGHLPKGLRGVDKTATWSKSGYHGWVYGYGLHLTGIRNGFPIMFEVLPANVNERKVLATKKDRLMEKGVRCIVVDNGYVDKKCATVFAQAEMLLLTPKTPLTAANLLLGADPLQTATQVRTWQSARKIAIEPVFDLLSKLLSITGAHKPLPMRGLPYVATFLGLGILVLQLAMLMNHRWGLPTRNITHMKTVFR
;
A
#
# COMPACT_ATOMS: atom_id res chain seq x y z
N MET A 1 28.43 -9.89 3.07
CA MET A 1 27.04 -10.19 2.70
C MET A 1 26.77 -9.53 1.37
N GLN A 2 26.47 -10.28 0.32
CA GLN A 2 26.24 -9.73 -1.01
C GLN A 2 24.74 -9.41 -1.14
N TYR A 3 24.42 -8.15 -1.44
CA TYR A 3 23.04 -7.74 -1.68
C TYR A 3 22.63 -8.05 -3.12
N PRO A 4 21.35 -8.34 -3.38
CA PRO A 4 20.85 -8.53 -4.74
C PRO A 4 21.09 -7.29 -5.60
N ASP A 5 21.45 -7.51 -6.85
CA ASP A 5 21.59 -6.43 -7.81
C ASP A 5 20.23 -6.02 -8.40
N ILE A 6 20.24 -4.93 -9.16
CA ILE A 6 19.03 -4.38 -9.79
C ILE A 6 18.38 -5.37 -10.79
N ARG A 7 19.15 -6.25 -11.43
CA ARG A 7 18.64 -7.23 -12.39
C ARG A 7 17.87 -8.32 -11.66
N GLU A 8 18.37 -8.77 -10.52
CA GLU A 8 17.72 -9.79 -9.69
C GLU A 8 16.36 -9.28 -9.19
N TYR A 9 16.26 -8.01 -8.76
CA TYR A 9 14.99 -7.40 -8.41
C TYR A 9 14.01 -7.33 -9.58
N ILE A 10 14.47 -6.88 -10.73
CA ILE A 10 13.63 -6.78 -11.94
C ILE A 10 13.18 -8.17 -12.37
N THR A 11 14.07 -9.15 -12.39
CA THR A 11 13.74 -10.54 -12.74
C THR A 11 12.74 -11.13 -11.78
N PHE A 12 12.93 -10.94 -10.47
CA PHE A 12 11.99 -11.42 -9.46
C PHE A 12 10.62 -10.76 -9.61
N LEU A 13 10.58 -9.44 -9.84
CA LEU A 13 9.32 -8.73 -10.06
C LEU A 13 8.59 -9.26 -11.31
N PHE A 14 9.29 -9.46 -12.42
CA PHE A 14 8.69 -10.06 -13.61
C PHE A 14 8.16 -11.47 -13.36
N SER A 15 8.93 -12.33 -12.69
CA SER A 15 8.47 -13.69 -12.38
C SER A 15 7.17 -13.71 -11.57
N MET A 16 7.01 -12.77 -10.64
CA MET A 16 5.77 -12.64 -9.87
C MET A 16 4.61 -12.07 -10.72
N LEU A 17 4.90 -11.13 -11.62
CA LEU A 17 3.90 -10.54 -12.52
C LEU A 17 3.43 -11.54 -13.59
N ASP A 18 4.32 -12.37 -14.13
CA ASP A 18 4.01 -13.40 -15.12
C ASP A 18 3.09 -14.50 -14.53
N ALA A 19 3.29 -14.82 -13.25
CA ALA A 19 2.43 -15.74 -12.52
C ALA A 19 1.05 -15.14 -12.18
N PHE A 20 0.89 -13.82 -12.21
CA PHE A 20 -0.34 -13.12 -11.86
C PHE A 20 -1.31 -13.04 -13.05
N SER A 21 -2.31 -13.91 -13.08
CA SER A 21 -3.24 -14.08 -14.21
C SER A 21 -4.03 -12.83 -14.60
N MET A 22 -4.30 -11.90 -13.65
CA MET A 22 -5.04 -10.66 -13.96
C MET A 22 -4.28 -9.68 -14.85
N LEU A 23 -2.97 -9.87 -15.03
CA LEU A 23 -2.19 -9.08 -15.98
C LEU A 23 -2.12 -9.74 -17.36
N LYS A 24 -2.48 -11.03 -17.47
CA LYS A 24 -2.69 -11.64 -18.77
C LYS A 24 -3.89 -10.91 -19.40
N GLU A 25 -3.58 -10.03 -20.34
CA GLU A 25 -4.60 -9.26 -21.03
C GLU A 25 -5.56 -10.28 -21.68
N ASN A 26 -6.79 -10.33 -21.21
CA ASN A 26 -7.85 -10.88 -22.03
C ASN A 26 -7.79 -10.08 -23.33
N VAL A 27 -7.34 -10.70 -24.40
CA VAL A 27 -7.33 -10.09 -25.73
C VAL A 27 -8.77 -9.69 -25.96
N SER A 28 -9.09 -8.46 -25.67
CA SER A 28 -10.39 -7.88 -25.95
C SER A 28 -10.59 -8.09 -27.45
N LYS A 29 -11.62 -8.85 -27.83
CA LYS A 29 -11.95 -9.11 -29.24
C LYS A 29 -12.24 -7.82 -30.00
N THR A 30 -12.37 -6.70 -29.30
CA THR A 30 -12.68 -5.37 -29.85
C THR A 30 -11.65 -4.34 -29.35
N GLY A 31 -10.97 -3.68 -30.28
CA GLY A 31 -10.05 -2.58 -30.02
C GLY A 31 -8.60 -2.88 -30.42
N ARG A 32 -7.81 -1.83 -30.58
CA ARG A 32 -6.37 -1.93 -30.88
C ARG A 32 -5.62 -2.51 -29.68
N PRO A 33 -4.76 -3.54 -29.88
CA PRO A 33 -3.93 -4.09 -28.81
C PRO A 33 -3.11 -3.00 -28.11
N LYS A 34 -2.91 -3.15 -26.81
CA LYS A 34 -2.08 -2.22 -26.04
C LYS A 34 -0.61 -2.41 -26.40
N THR A 35 0.02 -1.35 -26.87
CA THR A 35 1.45 -1.34 -27.22
C THR A 35 2.36 -1.63 -26.01
N TYR A 36 1.95 -1.18 -24.81
CA TYR A 36 2.75 -1.30 -23.59
C TYR A 36 2.05 -2.21 -22.58
N PRO A 37 2.58 -3.40 -22.28
CA PRO A 37 2.02 -4.31 -21.27
C PRO A 37 1.98 -3.65 -19.88
N ASP A 38 0.96 -3.97 -19.09
CA ASP A 38 0.86 -3.43 -17.73
C ASP A 38 2.00 -3.93 -16.84
N ALA A 39 2.46 -5.17 -17.01
CA ALA A 39 3.61 -5.72 -16.30
C ALA A 39 4.86 -4.86 -16.52
N SER A 40 5.20 -4.58 -17.79
CA SER A 40 6.35 -3.74 -18.16
C SER A 40 6.25 -2.32 -17.56
N LEU A 41 5.05 -1.74 -17.55
CA LEU A 41 4.83 -0.42 -16.95
C LEU A 41 4.93 -0.45 -15.42
N ILE A 42 4.45 -1.50 -14.74
CA ILE A 42 4.60 -1.65 -13.28
C ILE A 42 6.09 -1.73 -12.92
N VAL A 43 6.87 -2.56 -13.64
CA VAL A 43 8.33 -2.65 -13.43
C VAL A 43 8.99 -1.29 -13.65
N PHE A 44 8.67 -0.63 -14.76
CA PHE A 44 9.20 0.69 -15.08
C PHE A 44 8.91 1.72 -13.98
N TYR A 45 7.65 1.84 -13.53
CA TYR A 45 7.30 2.82 -12.50
C TYR A 45 7.92 2.48 -11.13
N ALA A 46 8.05 1.20 -10.79
CA ALA A 46 8.74 0.77 -9.57
C ALA A 46 10.22 1.18 -9.60
N VAL A 47 10.89 0.96 -10.73
CA VAL A 47 12.29 1.39 -10.93
C VAL A 47 12.42 2.91 -10.86
N MET A 48 11.55 3.67 -11.53
CA MET A 48 11.58 5.13 -11.50
C MET A 48 11.37 5.67 -10.08
N MET A 49 10.44 5.08 -9.34
CA MET A 49 10.19 5.43 -7.94
C MET A 49 11.44 5.19 -7.07
N LEU A 50 12.12 4.04 -7.22
CA LEU A 50 13.34 3.71 -6.48
C LEU A 50 14.50 4.64 -6.83
N LYS A 51 14.56 5.12 -8.08
CA LYS A 51 15.50 6.16 -8.52
C LYS A 51 15.11 7.57 -8.03
N GLY A 52 13.95 7.74 -7.36
CA GLY A 52 13.45 9.03 -6.91
C GLY A 52 12.87 9.90 -8.04
N ILE A 53 12.63 9.34 -9.24
CA ILE A 53 12.08 10.06 -10.39
C ILE A 53 10.56 9.91 -10.37
N THR A 54 9.86 10.84 -9.74
CA THR A 54 8.40 10.78 -9.55
C THR A 54 7.59 11.52 -10.61
N ALA A 55 8.16 12.55 -11.24
CA ALA A 55 7.46 13.32 -12.27
C ALA A 55 7.43 12.55 -13.60
N LEU A 56 6.24 12.33 -14.17
CA LEU A 56 6.05 11.51 -15.38
C LEU A 56 6.80 12.05 -16.61
N ARG A 57 6.95 13.37 -16.70
CA ARG A 57 7.77 13.98 -17.77
C ARG A 57 9.26 13.61 -17.58
N ALA A 58 9.77 13.74 -16.36
CA ALA A 58 11.15 13.35 -16.05
C ALA A 58 11.38 11.85 -16.25
N GLN A 59 10.37 10.99 -16.00
CA GLN A 59 10.42 9.57 -16.31
C GLN A 59 10.54 9.31 -17.82
N HIS A 60 9.76 10.02 -18.63
CA HIS A 60 9.86 9.96 -20.09
C HIS A 60 11.26 10.40 -20.56
N ASP A 61 11.72 11.55 -20.08
CA ASP A 61 13.04 12.10 -20.47
C ASP A 61 14.17 11.17 -20.04
N TYR A 62 14.05 10.55 -18.85
CA TYR A 62 15.00 9.56 -18.40
C TYR A 62 15.07 8.33 -19.34
N LEU A 63 13.92 7.77 -19.74
CA LEU A 63 13.88 6.65 -20.69
C LEU A 63 14.46 7.03 -22.06
N PHE A 64 14.17 8.23 -22.53
CA PHE A 64 14.67 8.71 -23.82
C PHE A 64 16.20 8.78 -23.84
N HIS A 65 16.81 9.24 -22.76
CA HIS A 65 18.27 9.35 -22.66
C HIS A 65 18.98 8.05 -22.20
N HIS A 66 18.21 7.07 -21.71
CA HIS A 66 18.77 5.80 -21.21
C HIS A 66 18.06 4.59 -21.82
N PRO A 67 18.24 4.31 -23.13
CA PRO A 67 17.48 3.29 -23.87
C PRO A 67 17.65 1.87 -23.34
N LEU A 68 18.75 1.55 -22.65
CA LEU A 68 18.92 0.25 -21.98
C LEU A 68 17.78 -0.07 -20.97
N TRP A 69 17.13 0.95 -20.41
CA TRP A 69 16.01 0.75 -19.53
C TRP A 69 14.72 0.31 -20.24
N LEU A 70 14.58 0.62 -21.53
CA LEU A 70 13.49 0.06 -22.35
C LEU A 70 13.61 -1.45 -22.39
N GLN A 71 14.79 -1.97 -22.71
CA GLN A 71 15.05 -3.41 -22.73
C GLN A 71 14.85 -4.05 -21.35
N ARG A 72 15.43 -3.47 -20.29
CA ARG A 72 15.32 -3.99 -18.93
C ARG A 72 13.86 -4.05 -18.42
N CYS A 73 13.06 -3.08 -18.80
CA CYS A 73 11.63 -3.02 -18.44
C CYS A 73 10.73 -3.71 -19.49
N GLN A 74 11.29 -4.36 -20.52
CA GLN A 74 10.55 -5.01 -21.60
C GLN A 74 9.55 -4.06 -22.28
N LEU A 75 9.96 -2.80 -22.50
CA LEU A 75 9.15 -1.80 -23.21
C LEU A 75 9.57 -1.80 -24.69
N PRO A 76 8.61 -1.93 -25.63
CA PRO A 76 8.93 -1.99 -27.06
C PRO A 76 9.43 -0.66 -27.63
N ALA A 77 9.07 0.45 -27.01
CA ALA A 77 9.51 1.80 -27.36
C ALA A 77 9.35 2.73 -26.16
N CYS A 78 9.87 3.96 -26.24
CA CYS A 78 9.70 4.98 -25.21
C CYS A 78 8.23 5.49 -25.23
N PRO A 79 7.42 5.26 -24.18
CA PRO A 79 6.06 5.77 -24.12
C PRO A 79 6.05 7.28 -23.94
N SER A 80 5.18 8.01 -24.65
CA SER A 80 5.02 9.45 -24.41
C SER A 80 4.59 9.72 -22.95
N HIS A 81 4.94 10.91 -22.42
CA HIS A 81 4.54 11.30 -21.07
C HIS A 81 3.02 11.30 -20.85
N VAL A 82 2.22 11.55 -21.90
CA VAL A 82 0.75 11.47 -21.87
C VAL A 82 0.30 10.01 -21.70
N THR A 83 0.93 9.08 -22.44
CA THR A 83 0.66 7.65 -22.31
C THR A 83 1.04 7.15 -20.90
N LEU A 84 2.23 7.54 -20.41
CA LEU A 84 2.65 7.22 -19.04
C LEU A 84 1.61 7.73 -18.03
N GLY A 85 1.19 8.99 -18.10
CA GLY A 85 0.21 9.56 -17.17
C GLY A 85 -1.14 8.85 -17.21
N ARG A 86 -1.66 8.54 -18.39
CA ARG A 86 -2.93 7.82 -18.56
C ARG A 86 -2.88 6.41 -17.99
N ARG A 87 -1.79 5.69 -18.26
CA ARG A 87 -1.61 4.31 -17.77
C ARG A 87 -1.34 4.28 -16.27
N TYR A 88 -0.53 5.21 -15.75
CA TYR A 88 -0.21 5.33 -14.33
C TYR A 88 -1.47 5.41 -13.46
N LYS A 89 -2.35 6.37 -13.74
CA LYS A 89 -3.59 6.58 -12.95
C LYS A 89 -4.57 5.40 -12.98
N ALA A 90 -4.43 4.49 -13.94
CA ALA A 90 -5.29 3.31 -14.07
C ALA A 90 -4.74 2.05 -13.39
N LEU A 91 -3.55 2.10 -12.78
CA LEU A 91 -2.89 0.92 -12.21
C LEU A 91 -3.39 0.54 -10.81
N THR A 92 -3.98 1.44 -10.04
CA THR A 92 -4.34 1.18 -8.63
C THR A 92 -5.07 -0.14 -8.41
N PRO A 93 -6.16 -0.49 -9.15
CA PRO A 93 -6.84 -1.78 -8.93
C PRO A 93 -5.95 -3.00 -9.17
N LYS A 94 -5.07 -2.92 -10.18
CA LYS A 94 -4.12 -3.99 -10.49
C LYS A 94 -3.05 -4.13 -9.41
N LEU A 95 -2.56 -3.01 -8.88
CA LEU A 95 -1.60 -3.01 -7.77
C LEU A 95 -2.22 -3.59 -6.49
N GLN A 96 -3.47 -3.25 -6.19
CA GLN A 96 -4.20 -3.82 -5.06
C GLN A 96 -4.36 -5.33 -5.19
N ALA A 97 -4.82 -5.81 -6.34
CA ALA A 97 -4.96 -7.23 -6.59
C ALA A 97 -3.60 -7.96 -6.58
N PHE A 98 -2.57 -7.36 -7.17
CA PHE A 98 -1.22 -7.93 -7.20
C PHE A 98 -0.58 -8.00 -5.81
N THR A 99 -0.74 -6.96 -4.98
CA THR A 99 -0.31 -6.97 -3.58
C THR A 99 -0.94 -8.14 -2.81
N GLN A 100 -2.23 -8.39 -3.02
CA GLN A 100 -2.95 -9.51 -2.39
C GLN A 100 -2.48 -10.87 -2.93
N TYR A 101 -2.20 -10.96 -4.22
CA TYR A 101 -1.64 -12.15 -4.85
C TYR A 101 -0.26 -12.50 -4.28
N ILE A 102 0.64 -11.52 -4.21
CA ILE A 102 1.97 -11.71 -3.61
C ILE A 102 1.85 -12.20 -2.17
N ALA A 103 0.96 -11.61 -1.38
CA ALA A 103 0.74 -11.99 0.01
C ALA A 103 0.19 -13.42 0.17
N ALA A 104 -0.54 -13.94 -0.81
CA ALA A 104 -1.06 -15.31 -0.82
C ALA A 104 -0.13 -16.32 -1.52
N SER A 105 0.98 -15.86 -2.10
CA SER A 105 1.91 -16.69 -2.86
C SER A 105 2.62 -17.72 -1.97
N GLN A 106 3.08 -18.80 -2.60
CA GLN A 106 3.88 -19.82 -1.92
C GLN A 106 5.16 -19.23 -1.33
N VAL A 107 5.81 -18.31 -2.05
CA VAL A 107 7.02 -17.62 -1.57
C VAL A 107 6.77 -16.86 -0.27
N ALA A 108 5.61 -16.21 -0.13
CA ALA A 108 5.24 -15.53 1.12
C ALA A 108 4.96 -16.53 2.25
N ARG A 109 4.34 -17.67 1.96
CA ARG A 109 4.09 -18.73 2.96
C ARG A 109 5.38 -19.38 3.44
N GLU A 110 6.29 -19.70 2.53
CA GLU A 110 7.63 -20.24 2.84
C GLU A 110 8.45 -19.26 3.69
N ALA A 111 8.27 -17.96 3.48
CA ALA A 111 8.84 -16.91 4.30
C ALA A 111 8.16 -16.75 5.68
N GLY A 112 7.19 -17.57 6.02
CA GLY A 112 6.45 -17.52 7.28
C GLY A 112 5.48 -16.33 7.39
N PHE A 113 5.06 -15.74 6.26
CA PHE A 113 4.13 -14.61 6.22
C PHE A 113 2.67 -15.09 6.30
N LEU A 114 2.32 -15.72 7.42
CA LEU A 114 0.97 -16.24 7.68
C LEU A 114 -0.02 -15.11 8.00
N GLN A 115 -1.27 -15.27 7.55
CA GLN A 115 -2.29 -14.23 7.56
C GLN A 115 -3.42 -14.46 8.59
N GLU A 116 -3.26 -15.38 9.52
CA GLU A 116 -4.29 -15.69 10.51
C GLU A 116 -4.61 -14.51 11.43
N VAL A 117 -3.58 -13.75 11.81
CA VAL A 117 -3.69 -12.52 12.61
C VAL A 117 -3.13 -11.36 11.82
N VAL A 118 -3.96 -10.35 11.57
CA VAL A 118 -3.59 -9.16 10.82
C VAL A 118 -3.72 -7.89 11.65
N TYR A 119 -3.01 -6.87 11.25
CA TYR A 119 -2.96 -5.55 11.88
C TYR A 119 -3.41 -4.51 10.86
N GLU A 120 -4.37 -3.69 11.24
CA GLU A 120 -4.86 -2.61 10.38
C GLU A 120 -4.61 -1.26 11.03
N ASP A 121 -4.14 -0.31 10.21
CA ASP A 121 -3.97 1.07 10.65
C ASP A 121 -4.10 2.04 9.47
N LYS A 122 -4.28 3.33 9.79
CA LYS A 122 -4.40 4.42 8.83
C LYS A 122 -3.30 5.46 9.06
N SER A 123 -2.55 5.78 8.01
CA SER A 123 -1.63 6.91 8.01
C SER A 123 -2.09 8.03 7.09
N LEU A 124 -1.93 9.28 7.53
CA LEU A 124 -2.26 10.45 6.74
C LEU A 124 -1.04 10.97 5.96
N PHE A 125 -1.28 11.36 4.71
CA PHE A 125 -0.30 11.94 3.80
C PHE A 125 -0.81 13.28 3.28
N LYS A 126 0.00 14.32 3.40
CA LYS A 126 -0.35 15.67 2.93
C LYS A 126 -0.38 15.72 1.40
N ALA A 127 -1.44 16.30 0.85
CA ALA A 127 -1.56 16.54 -0.58
C ALA A 127 -0.50 17.52 -1.08
N ALA A 128 -0.07 17.34 -2.33
CA ALA A 128 0.82 18.26 -3.01
C ALA A 128 0.11 19.58 -3.34
N GLY A 129 0.85 20.69 -3.26
CA GLY A 129 0.36 22.00 -3.60
C GLY A 129 -0.33 22.74 -2.47
N PRO A 130 -1.04 23.84 -2.79
CA PRO A 130 -1.71 24.67 -1.81
C PRO A 130 -2.90 23.94 -1.18
N VAL A 131 -3.27 24.40 0.00
CA VAL A 131 -4.35 23.84 0.81
C VAL A 131 -5.66 24.54 0.47
N TRP A 132 -6.72 23.76 0.26
CA TRP A 132 -8.09 24.27 0.15
C TRP A 132 -8.72 24.29 1.54
N HIS A 133 -8.86 25.49 2.11
CA HIS A 133 -9.40 25.63 3.46
C HIS A 133 -10.82 25.06 3.56
N GLN A 134 -11.12 24.40 4.67
CA GLN A 134 -12.38 23.70 4.85
C GLN A 134 -13.60 24.61 4.72
N LYS A 135 -13.50 25.85 5.21
CA LYS A 135 -14.58 26.87 5.10
C LYS A 135 -14.95 27.16 3.64
N ASP A 136 -13.96 27.34 2.76
CA ASP A 136 -14.19 27.62 1.35
C ASP A 136 -14.66 26.37 0.61
N ARG A 137 -14.10 25.23 0.96
CA ARG A 137 -14.49 23.93 0.39
C ARG A 137 -15.94 23.58 0.67
N LEU A 138 -16.42 23.77 1.91
CA LEU A 138 -17.82 23.55 2.27
C LEU A 138 -18.79 24.43 1.48
N LYS A 139 -18.37 25.63 1.09
CA LYS A 139 -19.12 26.54 0.22
C LYS A 139 -18.96 26.21 -1.27
N GLY A 140 -18.14 25.22 -1.65
CA GLY A 140 -17.79 24.93 -3.04
C GLY A 140 -16.96 26.04 -3.72
N HIS A 141 -16.46 27.00 -2.94
CA HIS A 141 -15.77 28.19 -3.45
C HIS A 141 -14.25 27.93 -3.51
N LEU A 142 -13.68 28.02 -4.71
CA LEU A 142 -12.24 28.00 -4.89
C LEU A 142 -11.73 29.46 -4.95
N PRO A 143 -10.93 29.91 -3.95
CA PRO A 143 -10.44 31.28 -3.91
C PRO A 143 -9.67 31.67 -5.18
N LYS A 144 -9.89 32.91 -5.66
CA LYS A 144 -9.13 33.47 -6.79
C LYS A 144 -7.64 33.39 -6.49
N GLY A 145 -6.84 32.89 -7.44
CA GLY A 145 -5.39 32.73 -7.27
C GLY A 145 -4.94 31.42 -6.65
N LEU A 146 -5.82 30.59 -6.08
CA LEU A 146 -5.48 29.27 -5.55
C LEU A 146 -5.30 28.26 -6.70
N ARG A 147 -4.18 28.39 -7.42
CA ARG A 147 -3.85 27.49 -8.54
C ARG A 147 -3.20 26.21 -8.05
N GLY A 148 -3.50 25.10 -8.73
CA GLY A 148 -2.85 23.82 -8.47
C GLY A 148 -3.25 23.14 -7.15
N VAL A 149 -4.41 23.48 -6.56
CA VAL A 149 -4.98 22.77 -5.43
C VAL A 149 -5.41 21.37 -5.83
N ASP A 150 -5.21 20.40 -4.94
CA ASP A 150 -5.70 19.04 -5.12
C ASP A 150 -7.16 18.94 -4.67
N LYS A 151 -8.09 18.98 -5.63
CA LYS A 151 -9.54 18.98 -5.35
C LYS A 151 -10.06 17.66 -4.75
N THR A 152 -9.32 16.56 -4.89
CA THR A 152 -9.70 15.23 -4.37
C THR A 152 -9.20 14.98 -2.95
N ALA A 153 -8.26 15.78 -2.47
CA ALA A 153 -7.79 15.76 -1.09
C ALA A 153 -8.85 16.28 -0.11
N THR A 154 -8.82 15.83 1.13
CA THR A 154 -9.74 16.27 2.18
C THR A 154 -9.03 16.51 3.50
N TRP A 155 -9.71 17.16 4.44
CA TRP A 155 -9.21 17.39 5.78
C TRP A 155 -9.49 16.21 6.71
N SER A 156 -8.50 15.82 7.49
CA SER A 156 -8.65 14.91 8.62
C SER A 156 -7.73 15.33 9.76
N LYS A 157 -8.08 14.96 10.99
CA LYS A 157 -7.26 15.23 12.17
C LYS A 157 -6.52 13.97 12.59
N SER A 158 -5.20 14.06 12.72
CA SER A 158 -4.37 13.06 13.38
C SER A 158 -4.12 13.49 14.82
N GLY A 159 -4.11 12.54 15.75
CA GLY A 159 -3.70 12.80 17.14
C GLY A 159 -2.26 13.30 17.23
N TYR A 160 -1.39 12.83 16.33
CA TYR A 160 0.03 13.16 16.32
C TYR A 160 0.38 14.38 15.45
N HIS A 161 -0.23 14.49 14.26
CA HIS A 161 0.12 15.53 13.28
C HIS A 161 -0.85 16.71 13.24
N GLY A 162 -1.92 16.72 14.04
CA GLY A 162 -2.95 17.73 13.95
C GLY A 162 -3.78 17.62 12.65
N TRP A 163 -4.16 18.76 12.06
CA TRP A 163 -4.95 18.79 10.84
C TRP A 163 -4.11 18.57 9.59
N VAL A 164 -4.49 17.59 8.77
CA VAL A 164 -3.84 17.24 7.50
C VAL A 164 -4.84 17.36 6.36
N TYR A 165 -4.52 18.15 5.34
CA TYR A 165 -5.22 18.18 4.06
C TYR A 165 -4.56 17.20 3.10
N GLY A 166 -5.23 16.11 2.76
CA GLY A 166 -4.57 15.06 1.99
C GLY A 166 -5.37 13.76 1.86
N TYR A 167 -4.67 12.67 2.02
CA TYR A 167 -5.16 11.31 1.81
C TYR A 167 -4.84 10.41 3.00
N GLY A 168 -5.69 9.40 3.19
CA GLY A 168 -5.45 8.30 4.11
C GLY A 168 -4.99 7.06 3.36
N LEU A 169 -3.87 6.47 3.77
CA LEU A 169 -3.47 5.13 3.42
C LEU A 169 -3.95 4.19 4.53
N HIS A 170 -4.91 3.33 4.20
CA HIS A 170 -5.39 2.24 5.04
C HIS A 170 -4.62 0.98 4.69
N LEU A 171 -3.84 0.47 5.61
CA LEU A 171 -2.93 -0.64 5.38
C LEU A 171 -3.23 -1.80 6.31
N THR A 172 -3.44 -2.98 5.74
CA THR A 172 -3.49 -4.24 6.44
C THR A 172 -2.16 -4.95 6.28
N GLY A 173 -1.55 -5.35 7.37
CA GLY A 173 -0.29 -6.09 7.38
C GLY A 173 -0.29 -7.20 8.42
N ILE A 174 0.74 -8.04 8.45
CA ILE A 174 0.94 -9.09 9.44
C ILE A 174 1.99 -8.69 10.48
N ARG A 175 2.22 -9.53 11.48
CA ARG A 175 3.06 -9.24 12.66
C ARG A 175 4.46 -8.69 12.34
N ASN A 176 5.08 -9.15 11.28
CA ASN A 176 6.41 -8.68 10.86
C ASN A 176 6.36 -7.44 9.95
N GLY A 177 5.18 -6.82 9.75
CA GLY A 177 5.02 -5.63 8.94
C GLY A 177 4.89 -5.89 7.44
N PHE A 178 4.71 -7.15 7.01
CA PHE A 178 4.50 -7.46 5.60
C PHE A 178 3.09 -7.01 5.18
N PRO A 179 2.97 -6.09 4.21
CA PRO A 179 1.68 -5.61 3.73
C PRO A 179 0.89 -6.71 3.02
N ILE A 180 -0.43 -6.78 3.22
CA ILE A 180 -1.29 -7.76 2.53
C ILE A 180 -2.44 -7.12 1.76
N MET A 181 -2.91 -5.96 2.21
CA MET A 181 -3.93 -5.15 1.53
C MET A 181 -3.69 -3.68 1.78
N PHE A 182 -4.08 -2.84 0.85
CA PHE A 182 -4.10 -1.39 1.04
C PHE A 182 -5.27 -0.73 0.33
N GLU A 183 -5.71 0.41 0.86
CA GLU A 183 -6.64 1.33 0.23
C GLU A 183 -6.13 2.76 0.42
N VAL A 184 -6.21 3.57 -0.64
CA VAL A 184 -5.87 4.99 -0.59
C VAL A 184 -7.12 5.79 -0.90
N LEU A 185 -7.52 6.63 0.04
CA LEU A 185 -8.79 7.37 0.00
C LEU A 185 -8.58 8.81 0.46
N PRO A 186 -9.53 9.74 0.19
CA PRO A 186 -9.49 11.06 0.80
C PRO A 186 -9.38 10.96 2.32
N ALA A 187 -8.62 11.88 2.94
CA ALA A 187 -8.24 11.76 4.35
C ALA A 187 -9.41 11.63 5.35
N ASN A 188 -10.58 12.22 5.03
CA ASN A 188 -11.77 12.19 5.88
C ASN A 188 -12.58 10.90 5.83
N VAL A 189 -12.21 9.94 4.97
CA VAL A 189 -12.92 8.67 4.92
C VAL A 189 -12.72 7.90 6.22
N ASN A 190 -13.83 7.42 6.79
CA ASN A 190 -13.85 6.76 8.07
C ASN A 190 -13.20 5.37 7.96
N GLU A 191 -12.22 5.10 8.80
CA GLU A 191 -11.42 3.87 8.81
C GLU A 191 -12.24 2.61 9.07
N ARG A 192 -13.28 2.68 9.93
CA ARG A 192 -14.19 1.57 10.20
C ARG A 192 -14.98 1.13 8.97
N LYS A 193 -15.43 2.12 8.16
CA LYS A 193 -16.11 1.85 6.88
C LYS A 193 -15.16 1.16 5.91
N VAL A 194 -13.92 1.62 5.82
CA VAL A 194 -12.89 1.02 4.94
C VAL A 194 -12.58 -0.41 5.38
N LEU A 195 -12.38 -0.63 6.67
CA LEU A 195 -12.14 -1.96 7.19
C LEU A 195 -13.31 -2.91 6.89
N ALA A 196 -14.55 -2.46 7.07
CA ALA A 196 -15.75 -3.27 6.77
C ALA A 196 -15.79 -3.71 5.29
N THR A 197 -15.32 -2.89 4.34
CA THR A 197 -15.25 -3.30 2.92
C THR A 197 -14.19 -4.36 2.62
N LYS A 198 -13.26 -4.58 3.53
CA LYS A 198 -12.23 -5.62 3.40
C LYS A 198 -12.67 -6.98 3.96
N LYS A 199 -13.78 -7.04 4.68
CA LYS A 199 -14.24 -8.19 5.48
C LYS A 199 -14.19 -9.51 4.68
N ASP A 200 -14.88 -9.57 3.56
CA ASP A 200 -15.00 -10.82 2.78
C ASP A 200 -13.64 -11.29 2.24
N ARG A 201 -12.82 -10.35 1.75
CA ARG A 201 -11.45 -10.63 1.30
C ARG A 201 -10.53 -11.12 2.42
N LEU A 202 -10.73 -10.65 3.65
CA LEU A 202 -9.98 -11.12 4.83
C LEU A 202 -10.44 -12.52 5.24
N MET A 203 -11.74 -12.78 5.21
CA MET A 203 -12.32 -14.09 5.48
C MET A 203 -11.81 -15.15 4.48
N GLU A 204 -11.83 -14.84 3.19
CA GLU A 204 -11.29 -15.72 2.13
C GLU A 204 -9.80 -16.07 2.31
N LYS A 205 -9.05 -15.21 3.01
CA LYS A 205 -7.64 -15.42 3.33
C LYS A 205 -7.41 -16.21 4.63
N GLY A 206 -8.47 -16.65 5.31
CA GLY A 206 -8.38 -17.36 6.57
C GLY A 206 -7.99 -16.48 7.77
N VAL A 207 -8.21 -15.17 7.69
CA VAL A 207 -7.98 -14.25 8.80
C VAL A 207 -8.98 -14.54 9.92
N ARG A 208 -8.48 -14.78 11.12
CA ARG A 208 -9.29 -15.04 12.33
C ARG A 208 -9.31 -13.85 13.29
N CYS A 209 -8.27 -13.01 13.28
CA CYS A 209 -8.17 -11.87 14.17
C CYS A 209 -7.62 -10.64 13.44
N ILE A 210 -8.26 -9.50 13.64
CA ILE A 210 -7.84 -8.20 13.13
C ILE A 210 -7.56 -7.28 14.32
N VAL A 211 -6.30 -6.90 14.50
CA VAL A 211 -5.85 -6.05 15.60
C VAL A 211 -5.81 -4.60 15.14
N VAL A 212 -6.52 -3.73 15.82
CA VAL A 212 -6.70 -2.32 15.46
C VAL A 212 -6.55 -1.39 16.67
N ASP A 213 -6.48 -0.09 16.43
CA ASP A 213 -6.39 0.92 17.49
C ASP A 213 -7.79 1.34 18.04
N ASN A 214 -7.79 2.34 18.92
CA ASN A 214 -9.02 2.90 19.50
C ASN A 214 -9.93 3.60 18.49
N GLY A 215 -9.42 4.05 17.35
CA GLY A 215 -10.20 4.69 16.28
C GLY A 215 -11.24 3.74 15.67
N TYR A 216 -10.99 2.44 15.75
CA TYR A 216 -11.88 1.39 15.24
C TYR A 216 -12.92 0.90 16.26
N VAL A 217 -12.94 1.39 17.49
CA VAL A 217 -13.92 0.99 18.50
C VAL A 217 -15.33 1.35 18.07
N ASP A 218 -16.13 0.35 17.72
CA ASP A 218 -17.50 0.47 17.26
C ASP A 218 -18.23 -0.86 17.38
N LYS A 219 -19.36 -0.89 18.09
CA LYS A 219 -20.15 -2.11 18.29
C LYS A 219 -20.64 -2.71 16.98
N LYS A 220 -21.14 -1.87 16.04
CA LYS A 220 -21.63 -2.35 14.74
C LYS A 220 -20.52 -2.98 13.92
N CYS A 221 -19.35 -2.35 13.90
CA CYS A 221 -18.18 -2.89 13.22
C CYS A 221 -17.78 -4.24 13.84
N ALA A 222 -17.68 -4.33 15.17
CA ALA A 222 -17.35 -5.58 15.86
C ALA A 222 -18.38 -6.71 15.57
N THR A 223 -19.67 -6.39 15.55
CA THR A 223 -20.74 -7.36 15.21
C THR A 223 -20.59 -7.90 13.78
N VAL A 224 -20.27 -7.02 12.80
CA VAL A 224 -20.06 -7.43 11.39
C VAL A 224 -18.91 -8.42 11.24
N PHE A 225 -17.83 -8.25 12.00
CA PHE A 225 -16.70 -9.19 11.98
C PHE A 225 -17.01 -10.47 12.77
N ALA A 226 -17.68 -10.37 13.91
CA ALA A 226 -18.09 -11.54 14.70
C ALA A 226 -19.04 -12.47 13.92
N GLN A 227 -19.95 -11.93 13.12
CA GLN A 227 -20.83 -12.71 12.23
C GLN A 227 -20.04 -13.47 11.14
N ALA A 228 -18.84 -13.05 10.84
CA ALA A 228 -17.91 -13.73 9.91
C ALA A 228 -16.85 -14.57 10.66
N GLU A 229 -17.10 -14.89 11.94
CA GLU A 229 -16.19 -15.66 12.81
C GLU A 229 -14.78 -15.03 12.94
N MET A 230 -14.69 -13.73 12.77
CA MET A 230 -13.45 -12.97 12.91
C MET A 230 -13.49 -12.08 14.15
N LEU A 231 -12.43 -12.10 14.95
CA LEU A 231 -12.27 -11.22 16.10
C LEU A 231 -11.75 -9.85 15.66
N LEU A 232 -12.55 -8.79 15.85
CA LEU A 232 -12.04 -7.42 15.78
C LEU A 232 -11.49 -7.02 17.16
N LEU A 233 -10.17 -7.08 17.29
CA LEU A 233 -9.47 -6.85 18.56
C LEU A 233 -9.04 -5.39 18.67
N THR A 234 -9.71 -4.65 19.52
CA THR A 234 -9.39 -3.28 19.92
C THR A 234 -8.84 -3.26 21.35
N PRO A 235 -8.21 -2.19 21.83
CA PRO A 235 -7.82 -2.05 23.23
C PRO A 235 -8.99 -2.13 24.24
N LYS A 236 -10.24 -1.98 23.76
CA LYS A 236 -11.46 -2.06 24.57
C LYS A 236 -12.28 -3.34 24.38
N THR A 237 -11.77 -4.30 23.62
CA THR A 237 -12.48 -5.57 23.39
C THR A 237 -12.49 -6.40 24.68
N PRO A 238 -13.70 -6.79 25.19
CA PRO A 238 -13.79 -7.64 26.38
C PRO A 238 -13.16 -9.01 26.16
N LEU A 239 -12.46 -9.53 27.16
CA LEU A 239 -11.84 -10.87 27.09
C LEU A 239 -12.89 -11.97 26.88
N THR A 240 -14.09 -11.82 27.44
CA THR A 240 -15.22 -12.74 27.22
C THR A 240 -15.61 -12.85 25.76
N ALA A 241 -15.66 -11.72 25.03
CA ALA A 241 -15.94 -11.71 23.59
C ALA A 241 -14.81 -12.36 22.79
N ALA A 242 -13.55 -12.09 23.16
CA ALA A 242 -12.39 -12.73 22.53
C ALA A 242 -12.39 -14.24 22.79
N ASN A 243 -12.68 -14.68 24.01
CA ASN A 243 -12.75 -16.08 24.38
C ASN A 243 -13.80 -16.86 23.59
N LEU A 244 -14.98 -16.25 23.41
CA LEU A 244 -16.08 -16.84 22.64
C LEU A 244 -15.68 -17.13 21.18
N LEU A 245 -14.95 -16.21 20.56
CA LEU A 245 -14.55 -16.35 19.14
C LEU A 245 -13.29 -17.22 18.95
N LEU A 246 -12.38 -17.23 19.92
CA LEU A 246 -11.14 -18.01 19.83
C LEU A 246 -11.34 -19.46 20.29
N GLY A 247 -12.37 -19.76 21.07
CA GLY A 247 -12.67 -21.09 21.55
C GLY A 247 -11.57 -21.71 22.45
N ALA A 248 -10.73 -20.86 23.06
CA ALA A 248 -9.61 -21.28 23.87
C ALA A 248 -9.89 -21.11 25.37
N ASP A 249 -9.06 -21.69 26.21
CA ASP A 249 -9.08 -21.46 27.65
C ASP A 249 -8.93 -19.95 27.96
N PRO A 250 -9.67 -19.40 28.98
CA PRO A 250 -9.64 -17.97 29.31
C PRO A 250 -8.25 -17.40 29.56
N LEU A 251 -7.35 -18.16 30.18
CA LEU A 251 -5.97 -17.74 30.47
C LEU A 251 -5.14 -17.67 29.18
N GLN A 252 -5.30 -18.65 28.31
CA GLN A 252 -4.66 -18.67 26.98
C GLN A 252 -5.16 -17.51 26.13
N THR A 253 -6.48 -17.27 26.09
CA THR A 253 -7.10 -16.13 25.41
C THR A 253 -6.53 -14.80 25.90
N ALA A 254 -6.43 -14.59 27.22
CA ALA A 254 -5.87 -13.37 27.78
C ALA A 254 -4.41 -13.15 27.36
N THR A 255 -3.62 -14.21 27.34
CA THR A 255 -2.21 -14.19 26.93
C THR A 255 -2.08 -13.87 25.44
N GLN A 256 -2.86 -14.50 24.58
CA GLN A 256 -2.89 -14.23 23.13
C GLN A 256 -3.32 -12.79 22.83
N VAL A 257 -4.40 -12.31 23.44
CA VAL A 257 -4.90 -10.94 23.27
C VAL A 257 -3.82 -9.91 23.64
N ARG A 258 -3.16 -10.07 24.79
CA ARG A 258 -2.07 -9.19 25.21
C ARG A 258 -0.90 -9.22 24.22
N THR A 259 -0.52 -10.41 23.76
CA THR A 259 0.55 -10.59 22.77
C THR A 259 0.23 -9.89 21.45
N TRP A 260 -0.98 -10.04 20.95
CA TRP A 260 -1.39 -9.42 19.70
C TRP A 260 -1.53 -7.90 19.80
N GLN A 261 -2.12 -7.40 20.89
CA GLN A 261 -2.23 -5.95 21.13
C GLN A 261 -0.85 -5.28 21.27
N SER A 262 0.08 -5.90 22.01
CA SER A 262 1.44 -5.37 22.14
C SER A 262 2.22 -5.41 20.82
N ALA A 263 2.00 -6.44 20.00
CA ALA A 263 2.64 -6.57 18.69
C ALA A 263 2.19 -5.51 17.68
N ARG A 264 1.02 -4.86 17.84
CA ARG A 264 0.51 -3.86 16.90
C ARG A 264 1.51 -2.73 16.63
N LYS A 265 2.11 -2.19 17.68
CA LYS A 265 3.09 -1.11 17.56
C LYS A 265 4.33 -1.50 16.74
N ILE A 266 4.71 -2.77 16.78
CA ILE A 266 5.86 -3.30 16.04
C ILE A 266 5.44 -3.74 14.63
N ALA A 267 4.20 -4.20 14.48
CA ALA A 267 3.70 -4.77 13.24
C ALA A 267 3.38 -3.72 12.17
N ILE A 268 2.58 -2.71 12.49
CA ILE A 268 2.02 -1.82 11.46
C ILE A 268 2.59 -0.40 11.47
N GLU A 269 2.84 0.19 12.66
CA GLU A 269 3.31 1.57 12.74
C GLU A 269 4.66 1.80 12.00
N PRO A 270 5.69 0.94 12.17
CA PRO A 270 6.96 1.11 11.47
C PRO A 270 6.87 0.95 9.95
N VAL A 271 5.83 0.29 9.45
CA VAL A 271 5.65 0.10 8.00
C VAL A 271 5.43 1.43 7.29
N PHE A 272 4.69 2.35 7.90
CA PHE A 272 4.50 3.69 7.35
C PHE A 272 5.79 4.51 7.30
N ASP A 273 6.70 4.32 8.26
CA ASP A 273 8.02 4.97 8.24
C ASP A 273 8.93 4.35 7.18
N LEU A 274 8.94 3.02 7.07
CA LEU A 274 9.67 2.32 6.01
C LEU A 274 9.17 2.76 4.63
N LEU A 275 7.86 2.83 4.44
CA LEU A 275 7.25 3.30 3.20
C LEU A 275 7.63 4.76 2.91
N SER A 276 7.59 5.64 3.90
CA SER A 276 7.96 7.05 3.75
C SER A 276 9.44 7.21 3.37
N LYS A 277 10.33 6.43 3.98
CA LYS A 277 11.75 6.37 3.65
C LYS A 277 11.97 5.85 2.23
N LEU A 278 11.28 4.78 1.85
CA LEU A 278 11.35 4.18 0.51
C LEU A 278 10.92 5.18 -0.56
N LEU A 279 9.80 5.87 -0.33
CA LEU A 279 9.24 6.86 -1.24
C LEU A 279 9.96 8.23 -1.21
N SER A 280 10.97 8.41 -0.35
CA SER A 280 11.63 9.70 -0.12
C SER A 280 10.67 10.82 0.30
N ILE A 281 9.59 10.47 0.98
CA ILE A 281 8.64 11.42 1.56
C ILE A 281 9.18 11.83 2.92
N THR A 282 9.94 12.93 2.97
CA THR A 282 10.52 13.48 4.20
C THR A 282 9.76 14.72 4.65
N GLY A 283 9.84 15.00 5.96
CA GLY A 283 9.23 16.19 6.56
C GLY A 283 7.88 15.96 7.22
N ALA A 284 7.41 17.02 7.88
CA ALA A 284 6.14 17.01 8.61
C ALA A 284 4.97 16.69 7.68
N HIS A 285 4.03 15.90 8.17
CA HIS A 285 2.82 15.50 7.44
C HIS A 285 3.03 14.69 6.15
N LYS A 286 4.24 14.17 5.89
CA LYS A 286 4.53 13.29 4.73
C LYS A 286 3.99 13.85 3.41
N PRO A 287 4.55 14.94 2.87
CA PRO A 287 4.04 15.60 1.67
C PRO A 287 4.22 14.71 0.43
N LEU A 288 3.15 14.53 -0.33
CA LEU A 288 3.15 13.74 -1.56
C LEU A 288 3.76 14.53 -2.74
N PRO A 289 4.46 13.89 -3.67
CA PRO A 289 5.06 14.57 -4.83
C PRO A 289 4.07 14.81 -5.98
N MET A 290 2.82 14.34 -5.86
CA MET A 290 1.82 14.38 -6.92
C MET A 290 0.43 14.71 -6.39
N ARG A 291 -0.49 15.07 -7.29
CA ARG A 291 -1.85 15.47 -7.02
C ARG A 291 -2.87 14.57 -7.69
N GLY A 292 -4.05 14.45 -7.07
CA GLY A 292 -5.16 13.66 -7.56
C GLY A 292 -5.14 12.22 -7.06
N LEU A 293 -6.27 11.78 -6.52
CA LEU A 293 -6.40 10.46 -5.89
C LEU A 293 -5.86 9.31 -6.76
N PRO A 294 -6.13 9.21 -8.08
CA PRO A 294 -5.63 8.10 -8.88
C PRO A 294 -4.10 8.05 -8.97
N TYR A 295 -3.43 9.21 -9.02
CA TYR A 295 -1.97 9.27 -9.06
C TYR A 295 -1.37 8.94 -7.69
N VAL A 296 -1.94 9.49 -6.63
CA VAL A 296 -1.50 9.24 -5.26
C VAL A 296 -1.68 7.76 -4.88
N ALA A 297 -2.82 7.17 -5.24
CA ALA A 297 -3.10 5.76 -4.96
C ALA A 297 -2.12 4.82 -5.69
N THR A 298 -1.80 5.12 -6.95
CA THR A 298 -0.78 4.36 -7.69
C THR A 298 0.61 4.55 -7.08
N PHE A 299 0.98 5.76 -6.67
CA PHE A 299 2.28 6.04 -6.06
C PHE A 299 2.49 5.28 -4.75
N LEU A 300 1.52 5.36 -3.85
CA LEU A 300 1.58 4.63 -2.59
C LEU A 300 1.50 3.11 -2.81
N GLY A 301 0.67 2.66 -3.77
CA GLY A 301 0.56 1.25 -4.14
C GLY A 301 1.85 0.66 -4.70
N LEU A 302 2.58 1.40 -5.54
CA LEU A 302 3.91 1.01 -6.01
C LEU A 302 4.91 0.92 -4.85
N GLY A 303 4.85 1.85 -3.90
CA GLY A 303 5.68 1.80 -2.69
C GLY A 303 5.42 0.54 -1.86
N ILE A 304 4.16 0.16 -1.69
CA ILE A 304 3.76 -1.06 -0.99
C ILE A 304 4.24 -2.30 -1.73
N LEU A 305 4.07 -2.35 -3.05
CA LEU A 305 4.57 -3.44 -3.89
C LEU A 305 6.09 -3.61 -3.73
N VAL A 306 6.84 -2.52 -3.83
CA VAL A 306 8.31 -2.57 -3.69
C VAL A 306 8.70 -2.99 -2.27
N LEU A 307 7.98 -2.55 -1.26
CA LEU A 307 8.22 -2.97 0.13
C LEU A 307 8.00 -4.49 0.30
N GLN A 308 6.91 -5.04 -0.25
CA GLN A 308 6.66 -6.48 -0.23
C GLN A 308 7.80 -7.26 -0.89
N LEU A 309 8.20 -6.85 -2.10
CA LEU A 309 9.29 -7.49 -2.84
C LEU A 309 10.60 -7.41 -2.10
N ALA A 310 10.92 -6.25 -1.52
CA ALA A 310 12.14 -6.09 -0.71
C ALA A 310 12.16 -7.04 0.49
N MET A 311 11.03 -7.19 1.19
CA MET A 311 10.92 -8.10 2.33
C MET A 311 11.06 -9.57 1.91
N LEU A 312 10.46 -9.99 0.79
CA LEU A 312 10.60 -11.35 0.25
C LEU A 312 12.04 -11.62 -0.22
N MET A 313 12.63 -10.67 -0.92
CA MET A 313 14.02 -10.78 -1.36
C MET A 313 14.97 -10.86 -0.18
N ASN A 314 14.82 -10.01 0.82
CA ASN A 314 15.60 -10.06 2.04
C ASN A 314 15.48 -11.41 2.73
N HIS A 315 14.27 -11.96 2.85
CA HIS A 315 14.08 -13.29 3.40
C HIS A 315 14.86 -14.34 2.60
N ARG A 316 14.73 -14.33 1.26
CA ARG A 316 15.41 -15.27 0.37
C ARG A 316 16.93 -15.24 0.50
N TRP A 317 17.52 -14.07 0.79
CA TRP A 317 18.97 -13.90 1.01
C TRP A 317 19.40 -14.00 2.48
N GLY A 318 18.51 -14.39 3.38
CA GLY A 318 18.81 -14.46 4.81
C GLY A 318 19.14 -13.10 5.45
N LEU A 319 18.66 -12.02 4.85
CA LEU A 319 18.79 -10.65 5.35
C LEU A 319 17.66 -10.29 6.31
N PRO A 320 17.84 -9.32 7.22
CA PRO A 320 16.75 -8.80 8.02
C PRO A 320 15.63 -8.26 7.11
N THR A 321 14.43 -8.84 7.21
CA THR A 321 13.33 -8.60 6.26
C THR A 321 12.95 -7.14 6.10
N ARG A 322 13.07 -6.32 7.15
CA ARG A 322 12.76 -4.89 7.15
C ARG A 322 13.91 -3.97 6.75
N ASN A 323 15.09 -4.51 6.47
CA ASN A 323 16.22 -3.69 6.04
C ASN A 323 16.09 -3.34 4.55
N ILE A 324 15.39 -2.24 4.24
CA ILE A 324 15.17 -1.77 2.87
C ILE A 324 16.14 -0.68 2.42
N THR A 325 17.07 -0.28 3.28
CA THR A 325 17.99 0.86 3.00
C THR A 325 18.85 0.59 1.78
N HIS A 326 19.31 -0.64 1.59
CA HIS A 326 20.12 -1.06 0.45
C HIS A 326 19.38 -0.94 -0.88
N MET A 327 18.04 -1.08 -0.91
CA MET A 327 17.25 -0.91 -2.12
C MET A 327 17.51 0.42 -2.82
N LYS A 328 17.55 1.51 -2.06
CA LYS A 328 17.81 2.83 -2.62
C LYS A 328 19.26 2.96 -3.15
N THR A 329 20.20 2.30 -2.53
CA THR A 329 21.60 2.33 -2.95
C THR A 329 21.78 1.56 -4.27
N VAL A 330 21.13 0.41 -4.41
CA VAL A 330 21.21 -0.42 -5.63
C VAL A 330 20.55 0.26 -6.83
N PHE A 331 19.50 1.06 -6.62
CA PHE A 331 18.74 1.70 -7.72
C PHE A 331 19.19 3.14 -8.03
N ARG A 332 20.03 3.75 -7.24
CA ARG A 332 20.64 5.07 -7.52
C ARG A 332 21.76 4.93 -8.54
#